data_c405ddb42f21289eff24fc19c06a10b5
#
_entry.id   c405ddb42f21289eff24fc19c06a10b5
#
_cell.length_a   1.000
_cell.length_b   1.000
_cell.length_c   1.000
_cell.angle_alpha   90.00
_cell.angle_beta   90.00
_cell.angle_gamma   90.00
#
_symmetry.space_group_name_H-M   'P 1'
#
loop_
_entity.id
_entity.type
_entity.pdbx_description
1 polymer ?
#
loop_
_entity_poly.entity_id
_entity_poly.type
_entity_poly.pdbx_seq_one_letter_code
_entity_poly.pdbx_strand_id
1 'polypeptide(L)'
;MGKAKILVVDDDEALAEMIGIVLRNDGFEPTFAADGTSALPAFHRERPDLVLLDLMLPGIDGIEVCKLIRAESDVPIVMLTAKSDTADVVRGLE
;
A
#
# COMPACT_ATOMS: atom_id res chain seq x y z
N MET A 1 -1.23 0.47 -23.94
CA MET A 1 -0.51 0.04 -22.73
C MET A 1 -1.09 0.73 -21.53
N GLY A 2 -1.43 -0.03 -20.53
CA GLY A 2 -1.98 0.52 -19.32
C GLY A 2 -0.92 1.18 -18.46
N LYS A 3 -1.38 2.06 -17.58
CA LYS A 3 -0.53 2.63 -16.56
C LYS A 3 -0.26 1.58 -15.49
N ALA A 4 0.89 1.68 -14.83
CA ALA A 4 1.17 0.83 -13.68
C ALA A 4 0.19 1.14 -12.56
N LYS A 5 -0.37 0.12 -11.96
CA LYS A 5 -1.34 0.27 -10.88
C LYS A 5 -0.64 0.17 -9.54
N ILE A 6 -1.00 1.07 -8.65
CA ILE A 6 -0.44 1.09 -7.30
C ILE A 6 -1.58 1.05 -6.30
N LEU A 7 -1.58 0.04 -5.44
CA LEU A 7 -2.56 -0.05 -4.37
C LEU A 7 -2.03 0.68 -3.15
N VAL A 8 -2.77 1.67 -2.68
CA VAL A 8 -2.43 2.45 -1.50
C VAL A 8 -3.31 1.98 -0.35
N VAL A 9 -2.70 1.42 0.68
CA VAL A 9 -3.42 0.91 1.86
C VAL A 9 -3.10 1.81 3.04
N ASP A 10 -4.03 2.68 3.38
CA ASP A 10 -3.84 3.69 4.42
C ASP A 10 -5.20 4.14 4.92
N ASP A 11 -5.36 4.22 6.24
CA ASP A 11 -6.62 4.66 6.83
C ASP A 11 -6.75 6.17 6.93
N ASP A 12 -5.67 6.89 6.68
CA ASP A 12 -5.70 8.36 6.63
C ASP A 12 -6.10 8.80 5.23
N GLU A 13 -7.37 9.20 5.08
CA GLU A 13 -7.91 9.57 3.78
C GLU A 13 -7.19 10.76 3.16
N ALA A 14 -6.81 11.74 3.97
CA ALA A 14 -6.12 12.92 3.44
C ALA A 14 -4.74 12.56 2.90
N LEU A 15 -4.02 11.73 3.62
CA LEU A 15 -2.70 11.28 3.17
C LEU A 15 -2.82 10.40 1.92
N ALA A 16 -3.78 9.49 1.91
CA ALA A 16 -4.00 8.63 0.76
C ALA A 16 -4.32 9.44 -0.48
N GLU A 17 -5.17 10.47 -0.32
CA GLU A 17 -5.52 11.34 -1.44
C GLU A 17 -4.30 12.09 -1.96
N MET A 18 -3.46 12.59 -1.06
CA MET A 18 -2.24 13.29 -1.45
C MET A 18 -1.31 12.36 -2.22
N ILE A 19 -1.13 11.14 -1.73
CA ILE A 19 -0.31 10.14 -2.41
C ILE A 19 -0.89 9.85 -3.79
N GLY A 20 -2.21 9.74 -3.88
CA GLY A 20 -2.88 9.49 -5.15
C GLY A 20 -2.62 10.58 -6.17
N ILE A 21 -2.64 11.85 -5.73
CA ILE A 21 -2.36 12.98 -6.62
C ILE A 21 -0.93 12.88 -7.16
N VAL A 22 0.03 12.63 -6.29
CA VAL A 22 1.43 12.50 -6.70
C VAL A 22 1.59 11.35 -7.70
N LEU A 23 0.97 10.23 -7.42
CA LEU A 23 1.09 9.06 -8.30
C LEU A 23 0.49 9.34 -9.67
N ARG A 24 -0.68 9.98 -9.72
CA ARG A 24 -1.29 10.32 -11.01
C ARG A 24 -0.43 11.28 -11.81
N ASN A 25 0.18 12.25 -11.12
CA ASN A 25 1.06 13.20 -11.79
C ASN A 25 2.28 12.51 -12.40
N ASP A 26 2.71 11.40 -11.82
CA ASP A 26 3.84 10.64 -12.34
C ASP A 26 3.44 9.55 -13.32
N GLY A 27 2.16 9.50 -13.70
CA GLY A 27 1.70 8.55 -14.71
C GLY A 27 1.27 7.20 -14.18
N PHE A 28 1.05 7.08 -12.87
CA PHE A 28 0.56 5.84 -12.28
C PHE A 28 -0.94 5.88 -12.05
N GLU A 29 -1.52 4.73 -11.82
CA GLU A 29 -2.95 4.62 -11.55
C GLU A 29 -3.13 4.12 -10.12
N PRO A 30 -3.48 5.00 -9.16
CA PRO A 30 -3.66 4.59 -7.77
C PRO A 30 -5.03 3.98 -7.53
N THR A 31 -5.07 2.96 -6.69
CA THR A 31 -6.30 2.44 -6.10
C THR A 31 -6.11 2.41 -4.60
N PHE A 32 -7.20 2.35 -3.84
CA PHE A 32 -7.12 2.59 -2.42
C PHE A 32 -7.85 1.52 -1.60
N ALA A 33 -7.29 1.22 -0.44
CA ALA A 33 -7.96 0.42 0.58
C ALA A 33 -7.72 1.13 1.92
N ALA A 34 -8.77 1.25 2.72
CA ALA A 34 -8.72 2.06 3.93
C ALA A 34 -8.29 1.29 5.18
N ASP A 35 -8.25 -0.02 5.11
CA ASP A 35 -7.86 -0.84 6.25
C ASP A 35 -7.29 -2.17 5.80
N GLY A 36 -6.79 -2.95 6.76
CA GLY A 36 -6.18 -4.23 6.44
C GLY A 36 -7.17 -5.26 5.95
N THR A 37 -8.41 -5.17 6.41
CA THR A 37 -9.45 -6.12 6.02
C THR A 37 -9.83 -5.98 4.55
N SER A 38 -9.85 -4.75 4.05
CA SER A 38 -10.20 -4.51 2.66
C SER A 38 -9.00 -4.58 1.71
N ALA A 39 -7.79 -4.64 2.25
CA ALA A 39 -6.59 -4.62 1.43
C ALA A 39 -6.46 -5.85 0.54
N LEU A 40 -6.68 -7.03 1.07
CA LEU A 40 -6.53 -8.25 0.28
C LEU A 40 -7.58 -8.39 -0.83
N PRO A 41 -8.87 -8.12 -0.54
CA PRO A 41 -9.85 -8.09 -1.65
C PRO A 41 -9.51 -7.06 -2.71
N ALA A 42 -9.02 -5.88 -2.31
CA ALA A 42 -8.61 -4.86 -3.27
C ALA A 42 -7.41 -5.34 -4.09
N PHE A 43 -6.46 -6.00 -3.45
CA PHE A 43 -5.31 -6.57 -4.14
C PHE A 43 -5.75 -7.58 -5.21
N HIS A 44 -6.69 -8.44 -4.87
CA HIS A 44 -7.18 -9.43 -5.82
C HIS A 44 -7.94 -8.81 -6.98
N ARG A 45 -8.73 -7.78 -6.69
CA ARG A 45 -9.54 -7.11 -7.70
C ARG A 45 -8.69 -6.29 -8.66
N GLU A 46 -7.74 -5.53 -8.12
CA GLU A 46 -6.99 -4.56 -8.91
C GLU A 46 -5.71 -5.11 -9.52
N ARG A 47 -5.14 -6.15 -8.94
CA ARG A 47 -3.90 -6.73 -9.40
C ARG A 47 -2.81 -5.68 -9.59
N PRO A 48 -2.45 -4.97 -8.51
CA PRO A 48 -1.50 -3.86 -8.64
C PRO A 48 -0.09 -4.32 -8.96
N ASP A 49 0.68 -3.40 -9.52
CA ASP A 49 2.09 -3.63 -9.81
C ASP A 49 2.98 -3.28 -8.62
N LEU A 50 2.43 -2.57 -7.65
CA LEU A 50 3.14 -2.17 -6.43
C LEU A 50 2.12 -1.87 -5.35
N VAL A 51 2.48 -2.14 -4.10
CA VAL A 51 1.60 -1.85 -2.95
C VAL A 51 2.33 -0.90 -2.02
N LEU A 52 1.67 0.21 -1.67
CA LEU A 52 2.11 1.10 -0.61
C LEU A 52 1.27 0.79 0.61
N LEU A 53 1.91 0.39 1.70
CA LEU A 53 1.21 -0.21 2.82
C LEU A 53 1.58 0.47 4.12
N ASP A 54 0.58 1.03 4.80
CA ASP A 54 0.76 1.61 6.11
C ASP A 54 0.82 0.49 7.14
N LEU A 55 1.81 0.55 8.03
CA LEU A 55 1.95 -0.45 9.09
C LEU A 55 0.90 -0.31 10.18
N MET A 56 0.40 0.91 10.38
CA MET A 56 -0.52 1.21 11.48
C MET A 56 -1.95 1.25 10.99
N LEU A 57 -2.49 0.09 10.64
CA LEU A 57 -3.85 -0.02 10.12
C LEU A 57 -4.81 -0.54 11.19
N PRO A 58 -6.07 -0.09 11.15
CA PRO A 58 -7.09 -0.72 11.99
C PRO A 58 -7.41 -2.12 11.48
N GLY A 59 -7.82 -2.99 12.39
CA GLY A 59 -8.15 -4.36 12.04
C GLY A 59 -6.90 -5.20 11.91
N ILE A 60 -6.61 -5.69 10.71
CA ILE A 60 -5.39 -6.46 10.45
C ILE A 60 -4.24 -5.48 10.26
N ASP A 61 -3.16 -5.64 11.01
CA ASP A 61 -2.06 -4.70 10.88
C ASP A 61 -1.28 -4.88 9.58
N GLY A 62 -0.45 -3.87 9.26
CA GLY A 62 0.25 -3.85 7.97
C GLY A 62 1.20 -5.03 7.76
N ILE A 63 1.83 -5.52 8.83
CA ILE A 63 2.74 -6.66 8.69
C ILE A 63 1.95 -7.90 8.30
N GLU A 64 0.79 -8.10 8.90
CA GLU A 64 -0.05 -9.24 8.57
C GLU A 64 -0.54 -9.16 7.12
N VAL A 65 -0.95 -7.97 6.68
CA VAL A 65 -1.36 -7.76 5.29
C VAL A 65 -0.21 -8.12 4.34
N CYS A 66 1.00 -7.68 4.68
CA CYS A 66 2.18 -7.98 3.89
C CYS A 66 2.38 -9.48 3.76
N LYS A 67 2.26 -10.21 4.86
CA LYS A 67 2.41 -11.67 4.85
C LYS A 67 1.36 -12.34 3.96
N LEU A 68 0.12 -11.88 4.05
CA LEU A 68 -0.95 -12.45 3.24
C LEU A 68 -0.71 -12.22 1.75
N ILE A 69 -0.25 -11.04 1.38
CA ILE A 69 0.05 -10.75 -0.02
C ILE A 69 1.25 -11.57 -0.48
N ARG A 70 2.30 -11.67 0.34
CA ARG A 70 3.50 -12.42 0.00
C ARG A 70 3.23 -13.90 -0.16
N ALA A 71 2.22 -14.43 0.51
CA ALA A 71 1.87 -15.83 0.38
C ALA A 71 1.43 -16.18 -1.04
N GLU A 72 1.01 -15.20 -1.83
CA GLU A 72 0.47 -15.46 -3.16
C GLU A 72 1.07 -14.60 -4.27
N SER A 73 1.98 -13.68 -3.95
CA SER A 73 2.49 -12.76 -4.96
C SER A 73 3.86 -12.22 -4.58
N ASP A 74 4.68 -11.96 -5.60
CA ASP A 74 5.98 -11.31 -5.43
C ASP A 74 5.90 -9.81 -5.67
N VAL A 75 4.70 -9.24 -5.72
CA VAL A 75 4.53 -7.82 -5.97
C VAL A 75 5.37 -7.00 -4.98
N PRO A 76 6.06 -5.95 -5.45
CA PRO A 76 6.81 -5.09 -4.53
C PRO A 76 5.89 -4.42 -3.54
N ILE A 77 6.28 -4.40 -2.26
CA ILE A 77 5.53 -3.76 -1.20
C ILE A 77 6.44 -2.76 -0.53
N VAL A 78 6.03 -1.49 -0.53
CA VAL A 78 6.74 -0.44 0.18
C VAL A 78 5.95 -0.12 1.43
N MET A 79 6.59 -0.26 2.58
CA MET A 79 5.92 -0.02 3.84
C MET A 79 6.07 1.42 4.29
N LEU A 80 4.96 1.99 4.71
CA LEU A 80 4.91 3.35 5.23
C LEU A 80 4.60 3.27 6.71
N THR A 81 5.04 4.28 7.45
CA THR A 81 4.70 4.36 8.86
C THR A 81 4.33 5.79 9.21
N ALA A 82 3.27 5.93 10.01
CA ALA A 82 2.80 7.23 10.46
C ALA A 82 3.78 7.86 11.43
N LYS A 83 4.67 7.06 12.00
CA LYS A 83 5.66 7.57 12.93
C LYS A 83 6.98 7.72 12.22
N SER A 84 7.16 8.52 11.43
CA SER A 84 8.37 8.89 10.70
C SER A 84 9.70 8.48 11.35
N ASP A 85 9.84 7.27 11.76
CA ASP A 85 11.11 6.75 12.17
C ASP A 85 11.82 6.24 10.92
N THR A 86 12.77 7.00 10.46
CA THR A 86 13.46 6.71 9.21
C THR A 86 14.11 5.33 9.22
N ALA A 87 14.65 4.93 10.38
CA ALA A 87 15.28 3.63 10.48
C ALA A 87 14.29 2.50 10.26
N ASP A 88 13.08 2.64 10.78
CA ASP A 88 12.05 1.63 10.60
C ASP A 88 11.58 1.56 9.16
N VAL A 89 11.49 2.69 8.50
CA VAL A 89 11.10 2.73 7.10
C VAL A 89 12.14 1.99 6.26
N VAL A 90 13.41 2.23 6.52
CA VAL A 90 14.49 1.56 5.80
C VAL A 90 14.41 0.05 6.00
N ARG A 91 14.17 -0.40 7.23
CA ARG A 91 14.01 -1.83 7.48
C ARG A 91 12.82 -2.42 6.76
N GLY A 92 11.76 -1.66 6.65
CA GLY A 92 10.58 -2.12 5.94
C GLY A 92 10.84 -2.39 4.48
N LEU A 93 11.82 -1.72 3.90
CA LEU A 93 12.16 -1.91 2.49
C LEU A 93 13.08 -3.10 2.26
N GLU A 94 13.71 -3.56 3.31
CA GLU A 94 14.59 -4.71 3.20
C GLU A 94 13.83 -6.01 3.33
#